data_2885ccf5acf515937f3a9c53bd483600
#
_entry.id   2885ccf5acf515937f3a9c53bd483600
#
_cell.length_a   1.000
_cell.length_b   1.000
_cell.length_c   1.000
_cell.angle_alpha   90.00
_cell.angle_beta   90.00
_cell.angle_gamma   90.00
#
_symmetry.space_group_name_H-M   'P 1'
#
loop_
_entity.id
_entity.type
_entity.pdbx_description
1 polymer ?
#
loop_
_entity_poly.entity_id
_entity_poly.type
_entity_poly.pdbx_seq_one_letter_code
_entity_poly.pdbx_strand_id
1 'polypeptide(L)'
;MKRPLREALLFLVVLLFLVFAQDANAISDRYDNSFRKWSAYYLPEVPWYWLKAQCWQESRLKPEAVSPVGAKGVCQFMPPTWKDMQTKLGFQGDPFIPDLNIQAAASYMSQLRDVWDRRQRTNIQVHSLALASYNAGTGNILKAQKVSGNKRLWCEIQPHLVEVTGKHSKETTHYVEVIWDYVKELIQRGNFPTY
;
A
#
# COMPACT_ATOMS: atom_id res chain seq x y z
N MET A 1 -36.39 23.69 36.79
CA MET A 1 -34.94 23.67 36.82
C MET A 1 -34.39 22.25 36.53
N LYS A 2 -34.50 21.68 35.31
CA LYS A 2 -33.93 20.36 34.96
C LYS A 2 -33.31 20.34 33.52
N ARG A 3 -33.14 21.52 32.87
CA ARG A 3 -32.56 21.59 31.52
C ARG A 3 -31.04 21.46 31.43
N PRO A 4 -30.19 21.99 32.36
CA PRO A 4 -28.75 22.00 32.15
C PRO A 4 -28.11 20.59 32.21
N LEU A 5 -28.66 19.66 32.98
CA LEU A 5 -28.09 18.31 33.10
C LEU A 5 -28.28 17.47 31.82
N ARG A 6 -29.39 17.67 31.11
CA ARG A 6 -29.72 16.95 29.88
C ARG A 6 -28.87 17.43 28.70
N GLU A 7 -28.59 18.71 28.63
CA GLU A 7 -27.71 19.33 27.63
C GLU A 7 -26.25 18.91 27.85
N ALA A 8 -25.77 18.89 29.10
CA ALA A 8 -24.45 18.44 29.47
C ALA A 8 -24.25 16.96 29.15
N LEU A 9 -25.27 16.09 29.39
CA LEU A 9 -25.23 14.67 29.07
C LEU A 9 -25.20 14.43 27.56
N LEU A 10 -26.00 15.20 26.78
CA LEU A 10 -25.96 15.14 25.32
C LEU A 10 -24.62 15.55 24.76
N PHE A 11 -24.00 16.62 25.31
CA PHE A 11 -22.68 17.10 24.91
C PHE A 11 -21.60 16.07 25.20
N LEU A 12 -21.67 15.39 26.36
CA LEU A 12 -20.75 14.32 26.75
C LEU A 12 -20.90 13.10 25.84
N VAL A 13 -22.11 12.70 25.48
CA VAL A 13 -22.38 11.58 24.56
C VAL A 13 -21.91 11.90 23.15
N VAL A 14 -22.13 13.13 22.67
CA VAL A 14 -21.61 13.56 21.34
C VAL A 14 -20.10 13.62 21.33
N LEU A 15 -19.48 14.11 22.42
CA LEU A 15 -18.01 14.14 22.55
C LEU A 15 -17.42 12.70 22.59
N LEU A 16 -18.07 11.77 23.33
CA LEU A 16 -17.68 10.36 23.32
C LEU A 16 -17.84 9.74 21.93
N PHE A 17 -18.92 10.03 21.20
CA PHE A 17 -19.11 9.53 19.83
C PHE A 17 -18.06 10.10 18.85
N LEU A 18 -17.67 11.37 19.02
CA LEU A 18 -16.61 11.97 18.19
C LEU A 18 -15.22 11.37 18.48
N VAL A 19 -14.92 11.04 19.74
CA VAL A 19 -13.67 10.36 20.12
C VAL A 19 -13.63 8.92 19.59
N PHE A 20 -14.75 8.19 19.66
CA PHE A 20 -14.85 6.82 19.10
C PHE A 20 -14.92 6.79 17.55
N ALA A 21 -15.41 7.87 16.91
CA ALA A 21 -15.46 7.95 15.45
C ALA A 21 -14.09 8.23 14.82
N GLN A 22 -13.13 8.79 15.56
CA GLN A 22 -11.77 8.99 15.06
C GLN A 22 -10.95 7.70 14.96
N ASP A 23 -11.25 6.69 15.79
CA ASP A 23 -10.52 5.41 15.78
C ASP A 23 -10.98 4.43 14.68
N ALA A 24 -12.17 4.61 14.11
CA ALA A 24 -12.72 3.72 13.09
C ALA A 24 -11.94 3.72 11.76
N ASN A 25 -11.13 4.76 11.50
CA ASN A 25 -10.27 4.90 10.32
C ASN A 25 -8.77 4.72 10.63
N ALA A 26 -8.40 4.44 11.88
CA ALA A 26 -7.02 4.29 12.26
C ALA A 26 -6.40 3.05 11.60
N ILE A 27 -5.22 3.21 10.98
CA ILE A 27 -4.48 2.09 10.42
C ILE A 27 -4.12 1.12 11.55
N SER A 28 -4.69 -0.10 11.50
CA SER A 28 -4.51 -1.12 12.52
C SER A 28 -3.05 -1.57 12.62
N ASP A 29 -2.57 -1.84 13.83
CA ASP A 29 -1.22 -2.37 14.12
C ASP A 29 -1.16 -3.92 14.17
N ARG A 30 -2.28 -4.58 13.84
CA ARG A 30 -2.49 -6.02 13.97
C ARG A 30 -1.36 -6.90 13.41
N TYR A 31 -0.68 -6.46 12.34
CA TYR A 31 0.37 -7.23 11.64
C TYR A 31 1.73 -6.53 11.62
N ASP A 32 1.97 -5.57 12.49
CA ASP A 32 3.21 -4.77 12.50
C ASP A 32 4.47 -5.63 12.63
N ASN A 33 4.42 -6.70 13.44
CA ASN A 33 5.56 -7.62 13.57
C ASN A 33 5.88 -8.34 12.25
N SER A 34 4.87 -8.76 11.48
CA SER A 34 5.07 -9.39 10.16
C SER A 34 5.61 -8.36 9.16
N PHE A 35 5.08 -7.14 9.14
CA PHE A 35 5.60 -6.06 8.29
C PHE A 35 7.04 -5.71 8.63
N ARG A 36 7.40 -5.57 9.92
CA ARG A 36 8.78 -5.32 10.36
C ARG A 36 9.72 -6.45 9.94
N LYS A 37 9.34 -7.70 10.22
CA LYS A 37 10.13 -8.90 9.90
C LYS A 37 10.42 -9.00 8.40
N TRP A 38 9.39 -8.97 7.58
CA TRP A 38 9.52 -9.23 6.15
C TRP A 38 10.07 -8.03 5.37
N SER A 39 9.79 -6.79 5.80
CA SER A 39 10.44 -5.62 5.22
C SER A 39 11.93 -5.58 5.56
N ALA A 40 12.32 -5.90 6.79
CA ALA A 40 13.75 -5.97 7.14
C ALA A 40 14.51 -7.01 6.29
N TYR A 41 13.85 -8.10 5.90
CA TYR A 41 14.47 -9.16 5.11
C TYR A 41 14.55 -8.84 3.61
N TYR A 42 13.44 -8.38 3.00
CA TYR A 42 13.35 -8.20 1.54
C TYR A 42 13.51 -6.75 1.08
N LEU A 43 13.32 -5.77 1.97
CA LEU A 43 13.30 -4.33 1.69
C LEU A 43 14.13 -3.57 2.74
N PRO A 44 15.39 -3.94 3.00
CA PRO A 44 16.17 -3.41 4.15
C PRO A 44 16.33 -1.89 4.14
N GLU A 45 16.30 -1.26 2.94
CA GLU A 45 16.43 0.19 2.77
C GLU A 45 15.08 0.93 2.76
N VAL A 46 13.96 0.19 3.00
CA VAL A 46 12.61 0.74 2.93
C VAL A 46 11.96 0.61 4.31
N PRO A 47 11.44 1.70 4.87
CA PRO A 47 10.70 1.63 6.12
C PRO A 47 9.52 0.66 6.03
N TRP A 48 9.41 -0.23 7.01
CA TRP A 48 8.38 -1.28 7.03
C TRP A 48 6.94 -0.76 6.90
N TYR A 49 6.68 0.45 7.37
CA TYR A 49 5.36 1.07 7.29
C TYR A 49 4.96 1.49 5.86
N TRP A 50 5.88 1.54 4.91
CA TRP A 50 5.52 1.74 3.49
C TRP A 50 4.76 0.54 2.93
N LEU A 51 5.23 -0.68 3.23
CA LEU A 51 4.53 -1.91 2.85
C LEU A 51 3.19 -2.04 3.58
N LYS A 52 3.14 -1.64 4.87
CA LYS A 52 1.89 -1.61 5.64
C LYS A 52 0.86 -0.66 5.02
N ALA A 53 1.28 0.56 4.64
CA ALA A 53 0.42 1.54 3.97
C ALA A 53 -0.15 1.00 2.66
N GLN A 54 0.68 0.30 1.87
CA GLN A 54 0.26 -0.38 0.66
C GLN A 54 -0.82 -1.44 0.95
N CYS A 55 -0.55 -2.39 1.83
CA CYS A 55 -1.51 -3.45 2.14
C CYS A 55 -2.78 -2.92 2.86
N TRP A 56 -2.67 -1.78 3.56
CA TRP A 56 -3.84 -1.06 4.05
C TRP A 56 -4.70 -0.53 2.90
N GLN A 57 -4.12 0.01 1.85
CA GLN A 57 -4.85 0.42 0.64
C GLN A 57 -5.50 -0.77 -0.05
N GLU A 58 -4.84 -1.92 -0.11
CA GLU A 58 -5.34 -3.12 -0.77
C GLU A 58 -6.60 -3.71 -0.13
N SER A 59 -6.61 -3.86 1.19
CA SER A 59 -7.69 -4.61 1.87
C SER A 59 -8.13 -4.03 3.21
N ARG A 60 -7.56 -2.92 3.69
CA ARG A 60 -7.66 -2.49 5.10
C ARG A 60 -7.15 -3.57 6.07
N LEU A 61 -6.13 -4.30 5.67
CA LEU A 61 -5.50 -5.44 6.36
C LEU A 61 -6.50 -6.57 6.69
N LYS A 62 -7.55 -6.75 5.87
CA LYS A 62 -8.51 -7.84 6.03
C LYS A 62 -7.93 -9.12 5.40
N PRO A 63 -7.67 -10.18 6.19
CA PRO A 63 -7.03 -11.38 5.67
C PRO A 63 -7.93 -12.15 4.68
N GLU A 64 -9.24 -12.13 4.87
CA GLU A 64 -10.19 -12.86 4.02
C GLU A 64 -10.68 -12.04 2.81
N ALA A 65 -10.06 -10.88 2.54
CA ALA A 65 -10.48 -10.01 1.45
C ALA A 65 -10.34 -10.71 0.09
N VAL A 66 -11.41 -10.62 -0.71
CA VAL A 66 -11.43 -11.05 -2.12
C VAL A 66 -11.98 -9.90 -2.96
N SER A 67 -11.22 -9.44 -3.95
CA SER A 67 -11.68 -8.40 -4.87
C SER A 67 -12.62 -8.97 -5.93
N PRO A 68 -13.42 -8.13 -6.62
CA PRO A 68 -14.27 -8.57 -7.73
C PRO A 68 -13.51 -9.28 -8.87
N VAL A 69 -12.20 -9.00 -9.01
CA VAL A 69 -11.34 -9.63 -10.02
C VAL A 69 -10.54 -10.81 -9.47
N GLY A 70 -10.78 -11.21 -8.22
CA GLY A 70 -10.21 -12.41 -7.60
C GLY A 70 -8.85 -12.22 -6.92
N ALA A 71 -8.43 -10.98 -6.66
CA ALA A 71 -7.26 -10.73 -5.80
C ALA A 71 -7.58 -11.10 -4.34
N LYS A 72 -6.60 -11.66 -3.61
CA LYS A 72 -6.84 -12.31 -2.31
C LYS A 72 -5.88 -11.87 -1.22
N GLY A 73 -6.39 -11.82 0.01
CA GLY A 73 -5.64 -11.64 1.24
C GLY A 73 -5.27 -10.18 1.54
N VAL A 74 -4.43 -10.00 2.56
CA VAL A 74 -4.07 -8.69 3.13
C VAL A 74 -3.53 -7.70 2.09
N CYS A 75 -2.68 -8.17 1.17
CA CYS A 75 -2.02 -7.35 0.14
C CYS A 75 -2.53 -7.67 -1.28
N GLN A 76 -3.70 -8.34 -1.41
CA GLN A 76 -4.48 -8.53 -2.63
C GLN A 76 -3.68 -9.14 -3.80
N PHE A 77 -3.15 -10.35 -3.60
CA PHE A 77 -2.50 -11.09 -4.69
C PHE A 77 -3.50 -11.66 -5.69
N MET A 78 -3.25 -11.40 -6.97
CA MET A 78 -3.88 -12.16 -8.05
C MET A 78 -3.41 -13.61 -8.03
N PRO A 79 -4.29 -14.61 -8.32
CA PRO A 79 -3.91 -16.02 -8.24
C PRO A 79 -2.65 -16.42 -9.04
N PRO A 80 -2.42 -15.92 -10.26
CA PRO A 80 -1.17 -16.23 -10.97
C PRO A 80 0.08 -15.70 -10.23
N THR A 81 0.03 -14.44 -9.78
CA THR A 81 1.16 -13.82 -9.05
C THR A 81 1.41 -14.54 -7.72
N TRP A 82 0.35 -14.96 -7.02
CA TRP A 82 0.49 -15.77 -5.81
C TRP A 82 1.25 -17.08 -6.06
N LYS A 83 0.87 -17.79 -7.12
CA LYS A 83 1.54 -19.04 -7.52
C LYS A 83 3.02 -18.82 -7.86
N ASP A 84 3.34 -17.74 -8.56
CA ASP A 84 4.72 -17.37 -8.87
C ASP A 84 5.52 -17.09 -7.59
N MET A 85 4.92 -16.38 -6.63
CA MET A 85 5.56 -16.10 -5.34
C MET A 85 5.75 -17.38 -4.50
N GLN A 86 4.78 -18.30 -4.49
CA GLN A 86 4.93 -19.59 -3.84
C GLN A 86 6.13 -20.38 -4.41
N THR A 87 6.24 -20.44 -5.73
CA THR A 87 7.35 -21.12 -6.41
C THR A 87 8.68 -20.46 -6.08
N LYS A 88 8.73 -19.12 -6.14
CA LYS A 88 9.96 -18.36 -5.91
C LYS A 88 10.47 -18.45 -4.47
N LEU A 89 9.55 -18.42 -3.51
CA LEU A 89 9.89 -18.41 -2.09
C LEU A 89 9.91 -19.81 -1.45
N GLY A 90 9.55 -20.83 -2.22
CA GLY A 90 9.61 -22.25 -1.78
C GLY A 90 8.59 -22.55 -0.67
N PHE A 91 7.47 -21.83 -0.59
CA PHE A 91 6.41 -22.14 0.38
C PHE A 91 5.13 -22.63 -0.30
N GLN A 92 4.32 -23.35 0.46
CA GLN A 92 2.94 -23.67 0.09
C GLN A 92 2.01 -23.11 1.16
N GLY A 93 0.91 -22.49 0.75
CA GLY A 93 -0.04 -21.91 1.69
C GLY A 93 -1.13 -21.10 1.01
N ASP A 94 -2.16 -20.83 1.80
CA ASP A 94 -3.31 -20.05 1.35
C ASP A 94 -2.97 -18.55 1.37
N PRO A 95 -3.36 -17.75 0.34
CA PRO A 95 -3.18 -16.31 0.33
C PRO A 95 -3.92 -15.59 1.49
N PHE A 96 -4.81 -16.26 2.18
CA PHE A 96 -5.51 -15.74 3.35
C PHE A 96 -4.71 -15.86 4.66
N ILE A 97 -3.52 -16.49 4.65
CA ILE A 97 -2.59 -16.52 5.79
C ILE A 97 -1.80 -15.21 5.80
N PRO A 98 -2.02 -14.30 6.78
CA PRO A 98 -1.47 -12.94 6.73
C PRO A 98 0.06 -12.89 6.65
N ASP A 99 0.76 -13.70 7.43
CA ASP A 99 2.24 -13.70 7.46
C ASP A 99 2.83 -14.12 6.10
N LEU A 100 2.26 -15.13 5.43
CA LEU A 100 2.68 -15.56 4.09
C LEU A 100 2.34 -14.50 3.02
N ASN A 101 1.18 -13.87 3.14
CA ASN A 101 0.73 -12.84 2.20
C ASN A 101 1.63 -11.59 2.29
N ILE A 102 1.99 -11.16 3.50
CA ILE A 102 2.91 -10.05 3.75
C ILE A 102 4.34 -10.40 3.32
N GLN A 103 4.80 -11.63 3.57
CA GLN A 103 6.08 -12.13 3.08
C GLN A 103 6.17 -12.03 1.55
N ALA A 104 5.17 -12.55 0.86
CA ALA A 104 5.08 -12.49 -0.59
C ALA A 104 5.07 -11.04 -1.09
N ALA A 105 4.33 -10.14 -0.42
CA ALA A 105 4.27 -8.73 -0.79
C ALA A 105 5.62 -8.02 -0.63
N ALA A 106 6.33 -8.24 0.48
CA ALA A 106 7.67 -7.69 0.68
C ALA A 106 8.65 -8.15 -0.42
N SER A 107 8.66 -9.45 -0.73
CA SER A 107 9.51 -10.01 -1.79
C SER A 107 9.12 -9.51 -3.18
N TYR A 108 7.82 -9.41 -3.48
CA TYR A 108 7.35 -8.92 -4.77
C TYR A 108 7.68 -7.43 -4.96
N MET A 109 7.50 -6.60 -3.93
CA MET A 109 7.90 -5.20 -3.96
C MET A 109 9.41 -5.02 -4.13
N SER A 110 10.23 -5.86 -3.53
CA SER A 110 11.68 -5.87 -3.79
C SER A 110 11.97 -6.08 -5.28
N GLN A 111 11.35 -7.07 -5.90
CA GLN A 111 11.52 -7.34 -7.35
C GLN A 111 11.07 -6.17 -8.22
N LEU A 112 9.92 -5.56 -7.89
CA LEU A 112 9.44 -4.40 -8.63
C LEU A 112 10.37 -3.20 -8.47
N ARG A 113 10.95 -3.00 -7.29
CA ARG A 113 11.96 -1.95 -7.04
C ARG A 113 13.22 -2.19 -7.86
N ASP A 114 13.72 -3.42 -7.96
CA ASP A 114 14.89 -3.78 -8.76
C ASP A 114 14.75 -3.38 -10.24
N VAL A 115 13.54 -3.42 -10.79
CA VAL A 115 13.26 -2.94 -12.16
C VAL A 115 13.57 -1.45 -12.30
N TRP A 116 13.31 -0.66 -11.25
CA TRP A 116 13.34 0.80 -11.29
C TRP A 116 14.62 1.43 -10.73
N ASP A 117 15.40 0.68 -9.94
CA ASP A 117 16.60 1.18 -9.25
C ASP A 117 17.78 1.51 -10.20
N ARG A 118 17.78 0.97 -11.39
CA ARG A 118 18.89 0.98 -12.36
C ARG A 118 19.31 2.36 -12.89
N ARG A 119 18.74 3.50 -12.44
CA ARG A 119 18.94 4.81 -13.06
C ARG A 119 19.12 5.97 -12.10
N GLN A 120 19.80 5.79 -10.98
CA GLN A 120 20.04 6.88 -10.00
C GLN A 120 18.74 7.63 -9.59
N ARG A 121 17.70 6.91 -9.23
CA ARG A 121 16.49 7.47 -8.66
C ARG A 121 16.60 7.54 -7.13
N THR A 122 15.88 8.47 -6.52
CA THR A 122 15.71 8.43 -5.06
C THR A 122 14.85 7.25 -4.65
N ASN A 123 14.97 6.79 -3.40
CA ASN A 123 14.15 5.71 -2.84
C ASN A 123 12.64 5.94 -3.03
N ILE A 124 12.20 7.20 -2.86
CA ILE A 124 10.80 7.60 -3.08
C ILE A 124 10.37 7.37 -4.52
N GLN A 125 11.19 7.75 -5.49
CA GLN A 125 10.87 7.57 -6.92
C GLN A 125 10.86 6.10 -7.32
N VAL A 126 11.83 5.31 -6.85
CA VAL A 126 11.85 3.85 -7.06
C VAL A 126 10.59 3.21 -6.48
N HIS A 127 10.23 3.58 -5.26
CA HIS A 127 9.06 3.00 -4.59
C HIS A 127 7.74 3.42 -5.25
N SER A 128 7.59 4.68 -5.66
CA SER A 128 6.40 5.15 -6.38
C SER A 128 6.19 4.40 -7.70
N LEU A 129 7.27 4.16 -8.47
CA LEU A 129 7.22 3.37 -9.69
C LEU A 129 6.93 1.88 -9.43
N ALA A 130 7.43 1.33 -8.32
CA ALA A 130 7.12 -0.03 -7.89
C ALA A 130 5.65 -0.16 -7.46
N LEU A 131 5.09 0.80 -6.71
CA LEU A 131 3.66 0.85 -6.37
C LEU A 131 2.78 0.92 -7.63
N ALA A 132 3.12 1.81 -8.56
CA ALA A 132 2.42 1.89 -9.84
C ALA A 132 2.49 0.57 -10.63
N SER A 133 3.66 -0.10 -10.58
CA SER A 133 3.85 -1.41 -11.22
C SER A 133 3.07 -2.54 -10.53
N TYR A 134 2.91 -2.48 -9.22
CA TYR A 134 2.08 -3.43 -8.47
C TYR A 134 0.61 -3.35 -8.91
N ASN A 135 0.08 -2.13 -9.01
CA ASN A 135 -1.32 -1.90 -9.38
C ASN A 135 -1.58 -2.11 -10.89
N ALA A 136 -0.81 -1.44 -11.77
CA ALA A 136 -1.07 -1.43 -13.21
C ALA A 136 -0.32 -2.52 -13.99
N GLY A 137 0.63 -3.21 -13.35
CA GLY A 137 1.57 -4.12 -14.00
C GLY A 137 2.78 -3.38 -14.60
N THR A 138 3.98 -3.94 -14.35
CA THR A 138 5.27 -3.37 -14.77
C THR A 138 5.33 -3.03 -16.26
N GLY A 139 4.76 -3.88 -17.12
CA GLY A 139 4.74 -3.65 -18.57
C GLY A 139 4.04 -2.37 -18.99
N ASN A 140 2.95 -1.98 -18.31
CA ASN A 140 2.23 -0.75 -18.59
C ASN A 140 3.03 0.48 -18.14
N ILE A 141 3.69 0.41 -16.98
CA ILE A 141 4.52 1.53 -16.50
C ILE A 141 5.77 1.72 -17.39
N LEU A 142 6.39 0.63 -17.86
CA LEU A 142 7.48 0.71 -18.83
C LEU A 142 7.06 1.33 -20.16
N LYS A 143 5.85 0.99 -20.65
CA LYS A 143 5.26 1.62 -21.85
C LYS A 143 5.01 3.11 -21.63
N ALA A 144 4.42 3.49 -20.49
CA ALA A 144 4.21 4.90 -20.15
C ALA A 144 5.53 5.66 -20.05
N GLN A 145 6.57 5.06 -19.48
CA GLN A 145 7.91 5.63 -19.46
C GLN A 145 8.43 5.87 -20.90
N LYS A 146 8.26 4.91 -21.81
CA LYS A 146 8.68 5.07 -23.21
C LYS A 146 7.92 6.21 -23.89
N VAL A 147 6.60 6.29 -23.71
CA VAL A 147 5.75 7.34 -24.26
C VAL A 147 6.12 8.73 -23.72
N SER A 148 6.48 8.83 -22.45
CA SER A 148 6.95 10.07 -21.83
C SER A 148 8.30 10.59 -22.37
N GLY A 149 8.91 9.94 -23.35
CA GLY A 149 10.27 10.25 -23.81
C GLY A 149 11.35 9.72 -22.88
N ASN A 150 11.11 8.58 -22.23
CA ASN A 150 12.01 7.94 -21.27
C ASN A 150 12.30 8.80 -20.02
N LYS A 151 11.32 9.58 -19.57
CA LYS A 151 11.38 10.31 -18.31
C LYS A 151 11.69 9.37 -17.14
N ARG A 152 12.19 9.93 -16.03
CA ARG A 152 12.74 9.11 -14.95
C ARG A 152 11.91 9.14 -13.66
N LEU A 153 11.19 10.23 -13.42
CA LEU A 153 10.45 10.43 -12.19
C LEU A 153 9.00 10.00 -12.40
N TRP A 154 8.39 9.46 -11.33
CA TRP A 154 6.98 9.06 -11.38
C TRP A 154 6.07 10.20 -11.82
N CYS A 155 6.27 11.40 -11.27
CA CYS A 155 5.47 12.59 -11.61
C CYS A 155 5.59 13.01 -13.10
N GLU A 156 6.66 12.62 -13.79
CA GLU A 156 6.85 12.88 -15.21
C GLU A 156 6.28 11.76 -16.09
N ILE A 157 6.25 10.51 -15.60
CA ILE A 157 5.74 9.34 -16.31
C ILE A 157 4.22 9.22 -16.18
N GLN A 158 3.70 9.49 -15.00
CA GLN A 158 2.29 9.37 -14.65
C GLN A 158 1.32 10.05 -15.64
N PRO A 159 1.57 11.29 -16.13
CA PRO A 159 0.66 11.93 -17.08
C PRO A 159 0.49 11.14 -18.39
N HIS A 160 1.48 10.35 -18.78
CA HIS A 160 1.46 9.54 -20.00
C HIS A 160 0.83 8.15 -19.79
N LEU A 161 0.46 7.79 -18.57
CA LEU A 161 -0.17 6.50 -18.31
C LEU A 161 -1.55 6.38 -18.99
N VAL A 162 -2.25 7.49 -19.18
CA VAL A 162 -3.55 7.52 -19.89
C VAL A 162 -3.44 7.03 -21.32
N GLU A 163 -2.31 7.28 -21.99
CA GLU A 163 -2.05 6.82 -23.37
C GLU A 163 -1.86 5.28 -23.44
N VAL A 164 -1.55 4.64 -22.31
CA VAL A 164 -1.30 3.19 -22.21
C VAL A 164 -2.49 2.43 -21.65
N THR A 165 -3.11 2.93 -20.58
CA THR A 165 -4.16 2.23 -19.82
C THR A 165 -5.53 2.91 -19.88
N GLY A 166 -5.64 4.03 -20.62
CA GLY A 166 -6.90 4.78 -20.77
C GLY A 166 -7.45 5.21 -19.39
N LYS A 167 -8.74 4.93 -19.17
CA LYS A 167 -9.43 5.31 -17.91
C LYS A 167 -8.82 4.73 -16.65
N HIS A 168 -8.14 3.59 -16.74
CA HIS A 168 -7.50 2.93 -15.57
C HIS A 168 -6.25 3.68 -15.06
N SER A 169 -5.72 4.64 -15.84
CA SER A 169 -4.62 5.49 -15.38
C SER A 169 -4.94 6.26 -14.11
N LYS A 170 -6.20 6.72 -13.96
CA LYS A 170 -6.65 7.45 -12.75
C LYS A 170 -6.62 6.58 -11.49
N GLU A 171 -6.96 5.30 -11.62
CA GLU A 171 -6.91 4.35 -10.53
C GLU A 171 -5.47 4.18 -10.03
N THR A 172 -4.53 3.94 -10.94
CA THR A 172 -3.11 3.77 -10.59
C THR A 172 -2.49 5.03 -10.00
N THR A 173 -2.83 6.20 -10.55
CA THR A 173 -2.37 7.48 -10.01
C THR A 173 -2.86 7.67 -8.58
N HIS A 174 -4.16 7.53 -8.35
CA HIS A 174 -4.79 7.65 -7.05
C HIS A 174 -4.23 6.61 -6.05
N TYR A 175 -3.99 5.39 -6.49
CA TYR A 175 -3.38 4.35 -5.69
C TYR A 175 -2.03 4.78 -5.10
N VAL A 176 -1.14 5.33 -5.92
CA VAL A 176 0.18 5.80 -5.46
C VAL A 176 0.03 6.99 -4.50
N GLU A 177 -0.83 7.95 -4.80
CA GLU A 177 -1.07 9.14 -3.97
C GLU A 177 -1.59 8.77 -2.58
N VAL A 178 -2.64 7.96 -2.52
CA VAL A 178 -3.28 7.55 -1.25
C VAL A 178 -2.31 6.75 -0.37
N ILE A 179 -1.47 5.89 -0.94
CA ILE A 179 -0.47 5.15 -0.17
C ILE A 179 0.52 6.11 0.47
N TRP A 180 0.99 7.14 -0.25
CA TRP A 180 1.86 8.16 0.32
C TRP A 180 1.18 8.97 1.43
N ASP A 181 -0.13 9.22 1.34
CA ASP A 181 -0.86 9.87 2.42
C ASP A 181 -0.96 8.97 3.65
N TYR A 182 -1.18 7.65 3.51
CA TYR A 182 -1.10 6.72 4.63
C TYR A 182 0.30 6.62 5.23
N VAL A 183 1.36 6.68 4.42
CA VAL A 183 2.74 6.74 4.92
C VAL A 183 2.94 7.98 5.80
N LYS A 184 2.50 9.17 5.36
CA LYS A 184 2.56 10.40 6.15
C LYS A 184 1.79 10.26 7.48
N GLU A 185 0.59 9.68 7.42
CA GLU A 185 -0.23 9.42 8.62
C GLU A 185 0.51 8.51 9.61
N LEU A 186 1.11 7.40 9.14
CA LEU A 186 1.87 6.47 9.97
C LEU A 186 3.09 7.14 10.60
N ILE A 187 3.82 7.97 9.86
CA ILE A 187 4.95 8.75 10.38
C ILE A 187 4.50 9.67 11.52
N GLN A 188 3.40 10.41 11.33
CA GLN A 188 2.88 11.33 12.33
C GLN A 188 2.43 10.62 13.62
N ARG A 189 1.80 9.45 13.49
CA ARG A 189 1.32 8.66 14.64
C ARG A 189 2.45 7.96 15.41
N GLY A 190 3.45 7.46 14.70
CA GLY A 190 4.48 6.59 15.25
C GLY A 190 5.76 7.29 15.67
N ASN A 191 5.89 8.62 15.52
CA ASN A 191 7.18 9.33 15.64
C ASN A 191 8.29 8.66 14.81
N PHE A 192 7.94 8.10 13.65
CA PHE A 192 8.91 7.48 12.76
C PHE A 192 9.74 8.53 12.02
N PRO A 193 11.03 8.25 11.72
CA PRO A 193 11.86 9.19 10.98
C PRO A 193 11.28 9.45 9.58
N THR A 194 11.27 10.71 9.18
CA THR A 194 11.01 11.14 7.80
C THR A 194 12.25 10.87 6.94
N TYR A 195 12.08 10.26 5.78
CA TYR A 195 13.15 9.98 4.80
C TYR A 195 13.02 10.88 3.60
#